data_144259a8f157e66bf6b8dcafc082545d
#
_entry.id   144259a8f157e66bf6b8dcafc082545d
#
_cell.length_a   1.000
_cell.length_b   1.000
_cell.length_c   1.000
_cell.angle_alpha   90.00
_cell.angle_beta   90.00
_cell.angle_gamma   90.00
#
_symmetry.space_group_name_H-M   'P 1'
#
loop_
_entity.id
_entity.type
_entity.pdbx_description
1 polymer ?
#
loop_
_entity_poly.entity_id
_entity_poly.type
_entity_poly.pdbx_seq_one_letter_code
_entity_poly.pdbx_strand_id
1 'polypeptide(L)'
;RSRRQRQMCIRDRDKNTGKPVYNAIVWQDTRTTAICKELSGEEGPEKWRRRTGLIINSYPAGPKVKWILDNVEGARERAEAGELLFGTIDTWLLWNLTGGAEGDAGREALHVTDVTNASRTLLMDIEKLEWDEELCKEMGIPMSMLPEIRPSLGDFRTVRERGSLSGVPIRAILGDQQAAMFGQGCFRAGSAKNTYGTGLFLLLNTGTTPKFSENGLLTTVCFQREGERPVYALEGSVSMGGSLVQWLRDNLQIIPNSASIENLAREVKDNGGVYIVPAFSGLFAPYWRADARGVIVGLTRFANRKHLARAVLESTAYQTRDVADAMVADSGVEITELRVDGGMTMNELLMQFQADILGVEVHRPKNIETTATGAAFAAGLDHG
;
A
#
# COMPACT_ATOMS: atom_id res chain seq x y z
N ARG A 1 -1.46 4.21 20.35
CA ARG A 1 -1.08 4.38 18.92
C ARG A 1 -0.37 3.10 18.49
N SER A 2 -1.01 2.30 17.64
CA SER A 2 -0.54 0.96 17.28
C SER A 2 0.81 1.03 16.54
N ARG A 3 1.74 0.13 16.89
CA ARG A 3 3.04 -0.04 16.23
C ARG A 3 2.92 -0.52 14.76
N ARG A 4 1.70 -0.80 14.25
CA ARG A 4 1.42 -1.41 12.95
C ARG A 4 1.43 -0.46 11.74
N GLN A 5 1.51 0.87 11.92
CA GLN A 5 1.40 1.85 10.81
C GLN A 5 2.74 2.46 10.41
N ARG A 6 3.82 1.68 10.34
CA ARG A 6 5.15 2.19 10.00
C ARG A 6 5.61 1.86 8.58
N GLN A 7 4.77 1.27 7.76
CA GLN A 7 5.07 0.87 6.40
C GLN A 7 4.99 2.07 5.45
N MET A 8 5.88 2.15 4.47
CA MET A 8 6.10 3.28 3.56
C MET A 8 6.53 4.59 4.28
N CYS A 9 7.27 4.48 5.37
CA CYS A 9 7.95 5.62 5.98
C CYS A 9 9.27 5.84 5.27
N ILE A 10 9.55 7.07 4.84
CA ILE A 10 10.87 7.44 4.34
C ILE A 10 11.85 7.56 5.50
N ARG A 11 13.10 7.13 5.27
CA ARG A 11 14.18 7.07 6.24
C ARG A 11 15.45 7.66 5.64
N ASP A 12 15.43 8.98 5.39
CA ASP A 12 16.65 9.69 4.97
C ASP A 12 17.62 9.74 6.14
N ARG A 13 18.85 9.32 5.89
CA ARG A 13 19.87 9.16 6.90
C ARG A 13 21.24 9.64 6.45
N ASP A 14 22.03 10.06 7.38
CA ASP A 14 23.45 10.28 7.21
C ASP A 14 24.15 8.93 6.98
N LYS A 15 24.90 8.84 5.89
CA LYS A 15 25.53 7.59 5.46
C LYS A 15 26.66 7.13 6.41
N ASN A 16 27.34 8.08 7.05
CA ASN A 16 28.50 7.81 7.91
C ASN A 16 28.10 7.43 9.33
N THR A 17 27.00 8.02 9.83
CA THR A 17 26.53 7.81 11.21
C THR A 17 25.30 6.92 11.32
N GLY A 18 24.57 6.71 10.22
CA GLY A 18 23.29 6.03 10.19
C GLY A 18 22.15 6.77 10.89
N LYS A 19 22.40 7.98 11.39
CA LYS A 19 21.38 8.76 12.08
C LYS A 19 20.35 9.33 11.08
N PRO A 20 19.05 9.25 11.41
CA PRO A 20 18.02 9.85 10.55
C PRO A 20 18.20 11.38 10.51
N VAL A 21 18.00 11.96 9.33
CA VAL A 21 18.05 13.42 9.11
C VAL A 21 16.80 14.07 9.68
N TYR A 22 15.67 13.37 9.62
CA TYR A 22 14.36 13.79 10.10
C TYR A 22 13.56 12.61 10.62
N ASN A 23 12.47 12.88 11.33
CA ASN A 23 11.50 11.85 11.69
C ASN A 23 10.86 11.23 10.44
N ALA A 24 10.64 9.91 10.46
CA ALA A 24 10.01 9.22 9.35
C ALA A 24 8.63 9.80 9.01
N ILE A 25 8.45 10.25 7.77
CA ILE A 25 7.17 10.75 7.26
C ILE A 25 6.37 9.55 6.76
N VAL A 26 5.20 9.32 7.38
CA VAL A 26 4.33 8.18 7.06
C VAL A 26 3.50 8.44 5.79
N TRP A 27 2.99 7.38 5.17
CA TRP A 27 2.17 7.47 3.95
C TRP A 27 0.90 8.33 4.09
N GLN A 28 0.30 8.37 5.27
CA GLN A 28 -0.89 9.18 5.57
C GLN A 28 -0.62 10.68 5.76
N ASP A 29 0.65 11.08 5.81
CA ASP A 29 1.02 12.46 6.07
C ASP A 29 0.78 13.33 4.82
N THR A 30 0.01 14.39 4.99
CA THR A 30 -0.45 15.26 3.89
C THR A 30 0.37 16.56 3.75
N ARG A 31 1.49 16.71 4.48
CA ARG A 31 2.32 17.94 4.44
C ARG A 31 2.84 18.31 3.05
N THR A 32 2.94 17.34 2.15
CA THR A 32 3.43 17.52 0.78
C THR A 32 2.34 17.91 -0.22
N THR A 33 1.11 18.19 0.23
CA THR A 33 -0.01 18.55 -0.67
C THR A 33 0.31 19.76 -1.56
N ALA A 34 0.97 20.80 -1.02
CA ALA A 34 1.37 21.96 -1.79
C ALA A 34 2.43 21.62 -2.86
N ILE A 35 3.44 20.82 -2.50
CA ILE A 35 4.45 20.29 -3.42
C ILE A 35 3.80 19.47 -4.54
N CYS A 36 2.85 18.59 -4.20
CA CYS A 36 2.15 17.79 -5.20
C CYS A 36 1.35 18.67 -6.19
N LYS A 37 0.73 19.74 -5.71
CA LYS A 37 0.03 20.71 -6.56
C LYS A 37 0.98 21.43 -7.50
N GLU A 38 2.14 21.86 -7.02
CA GLU A 38 3.21 22.49 -7.81
C GLU A 38 3.73 21.53 -8.88
N LEU A 39 4.09 20.30 -8.49
CA LEU A 39 4.57 19.26 -9.41
C LEU A 39 3.54 18.87 -10.48
N SER A 40 2.26 18.91 -10.15
CA SER A 40 1.18 18.60 -11.11
C SER A 40 1.07 19.66 -12.20
N GLY A 41 1.35 20.93 -11.88
CA GLY A 41 1.27 22.03 -12.84
C GLY A 41 -0.06 22.09 -13.59
N GLU A 42 -0.01 22.51 -14.86
CA GLU A 42 -1.20 22.57 -15.75
C GLU A 42 -1.60 21.19 -16.29
N GLU A 43 -0.68 20.23 -16.37
CA GLU A 43 -0.91 18.87 -16.87
C GLU A 43 -1.71 18.00 -15.88
N GLY A 44 -1.77 18.41 -14.63
CA GLY A 44 -2.52 17.71 -13.59
C GLY A 44 -1.76 16.54 -12.94
N PRO A 45 -2.39 15.89 -11.95
CA PRO A 45 -1.74 14.85 -11.15
C PRO A 45 -1.41 13.56 -11.92
N GLU A 46 -1.98 13.39 -13.10
CA GLU A 46 -1.84 12.21 -13.95
C GLU A 46 -0.57 12.22 -14.83
N LYS A 47 0.13 13.35 -14.94
CA LYS A 47 1.20 13.56 -15.94
C LYS A 47 2.30 12.48 -15.91
N TRP A 48 2.56 11.86 -14.76
CA TRP A 48 3.58 10.82 -14.61
C TRP A 48 3.03 9.40 -14.54
N ARG A 49 1.72 9.22 -14.67
CA ARG A 49 1.07 7.90 -14.55
C ARG A 49 1.67 6.85 -15.48
N ARG A 50 1.92 7.20 -16.74
CA ARG A 50 2.50 6.27 -17.74
C ARG A 50 3.94 5.88 -17.42
N ARG A 51 4.69 6.71 -16.72
CA ARG A 51 6.09 6.43 -16.36
C ARG A 51 6.20 5.66 -15.06
N THR A 52 5.38 5.99 -14.06
CA THR A 52 5.53 5.49 -12.70
C THR A 52 4.44 4.51 -12.25
N GLY A 53 3.33 4.45 -12.98
CA GLY A 53 2.11 3.76 -12.55
C GLY A 53 1.29 4.51 -11.50
N LEU A 54 1.79 5.67 -11.02
CA LEU A 54 1.22 6.41 -9.89
C LEU A 54 0.71 7.78 -10.33
N ILE A 55 -0.15 8.35 -9.51
CA ILE A 55 -0.55 9.77 -9.60
C ILE A 55 0.29 10.62 -8.65
N ILE A 56 0.50 11.89 -8.98
CA ILE A 56 1.15 12.86 -8.10
C ILE A 56 0.25 13.13 -6.91
N ASN A 57 0.62 12.61 -5.76
CA ASN A 57 -0.13 12.72 -4.52
C ASN A 57 0.82 12.72 -3.31
N SER A 58 0.32 13.07 -2.14
CA SER A 58 1.09 13.00 -0.90
C SER A 58 1.36 11.56 -0.40
N TYR A 59 0.77 10.56 -1.02
CA TYR A 59 0.93 9.15 -0.68
C TYR A 59 2.33 8.59 -1.02
N PRO A 60 2.91 8.76 -2.26
CA PRO A 60 4.23 8.26 -2.61
C PRO A 60 5.37 8.91 -1.82
N ALA A 61 6.57 8.31 -1.90
CA ALA A 61 7.73 8.74 -1.14
C ALA A 61 8.42 10.00 -1.72
N GLY A 62 8.52 10.15 -3.04
CA GLY A 62 9.27 11.21 -3.72
C GLY A 62 8.94 12.63 -3.22
N PRO A 63 7.66 13.06 -3.18
CA PRO A 63 7.30 14.37 -2.65
C PRO A 63 7.72 14.59 -1.18
N LYS A 64 7.85 13.53 -0.38
CA LYS A 64 8.29 13.61 1.01
C LYS A 64 9.81 13.78 1.13
N VAL A 65 10.56 13.12 0.25
CA VAL A 65 12.03 13.35 0.13
C VAL A 65 12.28 14.79 -0.25
N LYS A 66 11.61 15.29 -1.30
CA LYS A 66 11.68 16.71 -1.68
C LYS A 66 11.39 17.63 -0.49
N TRP A 67 10.32 17.33 0.28
CA TRP A 67 9.98 18.13 1.45
C TRP A 67 11.11 18.15 2.50
N ILE A 68 11.75 17.01 2.77
CA ILE A 68 12.88 16.96 3.72
C ILE A 68 14.04 17.80 3.20
N LEU A 69 14.41 17.66 1.93
CA LEU A 69 15.50 18.42 1.33
C LEU A 69 15.25 19.94 1.33
N ASP A 70 13.99 20.34 1.20
CA ASP A 70 13.61 21.76 1.14
C ASP A 70 13.39 22.40 2.53
N ASN A 71 13.10 21.61 3.58
CA ASN A 71 12.67 22.14 4.88
C ASN A 71 13.57 21.77 6.07
N VAL A 72 14.51 20.84 5.90
CA VAL A 72 15.46 20.48 6.96
C VAL A 72 16.79 21.18 6.67
N GLU A 73 17.25 21.99 7.62
CA GLU A 73 18.48 22.78 7.50
C GLU A 73 19.70 21.91 7.14
N GLY A 74 20.41 22.30 6.09
CA GLY A 74 21.61 21.62 5.58
C GLY A 74 21.34 20.28 4.89
N ALA A 75 20.08 19.82 4.77
CA ALA A 75 19.77 18.52 4.17
C ALA A 75 20.08 18.52 2.66
N ARG A 76 19.75 19.57 1.95
CA ARG A 76 19.97 19.67 0.50
C ARG A 76 21.47 19.67 0.17
N GLU A 77 22.23 20.52 0.79
CA GLU A 77 23.68 20.64 0.57
C GLU A 77 24.39 19.33 0.88
N ARG A 78 23.98 18.64 1.94
CA ARG A 78 24.53 17.34 2.32
C ARG A 78 24.13 16.23 1.36
N ALA A 79 22.91 16.28 0.83
CA ALA A 79 22.44 15.33 -0.20
C ALA A 79 23.24 15.51 -1.50
N GLU A 80 23.45 16.73 -1.94
CA GLU A 80 24.25 17.06 -3.13
C GLU A 80 25.74 16.68 -2.95
N ALA A 81 26.25 16.77 -1.72
CA ALA A 81 27.58 16.29 -1.36
C ALA A 81 27.70 14.76 -1.26
N GLY A 82 26.59 14.01 -1.43
CA GLY A 82 26.56 12.55 -1.35
C GLY A 82 26.70 11.99 0.08
N GLU A 83 26.36 12.78 1.08
CA GLU A 83 26.41 12.39 2.50
C GLU A 83 25.13 11.75 3.00
N LEU A 84 24.02 11.91 2.30
CA LEU A 84 22.72 11.38 2.68
C LEU A 84 22.30 10.21 1.81
N LEU A 85 21.60 9.26 2.43
CA LEU A 85 20.99 8.11 1.77
C LEU A 85 19.47 8.17 1.99
N PHE A 86 18.72 8.07 0.89
CA PHE A 86 17.28 7.84 0.93
C PHE A 86 16.98 6.37 1.13
N GLY A 87 15.87 6.06 1.76
CA GLY A 87 15.32 4.71 1.79
C GLY A 87 13.91 4.66 2.34
N THR A 88 13.14 3.75 1.80
CA THR A 88 11.93 3.24 2.43
C THR A 88 12.31 2.33 3.59
N ILE A 89 11.34 1.83 4.34
CA ILE A 89 11.61 1.06 5.58
C ILE A 89 12.41 -0.23 5.32
N ASP A 90 12.18 -0.87 4.19
CA ASP A 90 12.89 -2.06 3.71
C ASP A 90 14.38 -1.77 3.52
N THR A 91 14.71 -0.69 2.79
CA THR A 91 16.09 -0.24 2.56
C THR A 91 16.81 0.04 3.88
N TRP A 92 16.13 0.73 4.81
CA TRP A 92 16.70 1.04 6.12
C TRP A 92 16.92 -0.23 6.95
N LEU A 93 15.97 -1.17 6.90
CA LEU A 93 16.08 -2.44 7.61
C LEU A 93 17.23 -3.29 7.06
N LEU A 94 17.29 -3.46 5.71
CA LEU A 94 18.35 -4.18 5.05
C LEU A 94 19.73 -3.60 5.36
N TRP A 95 19.85 -2.27 5.25
CA TRP A 95 21.10 -1.58 5.55
C TRP A 95 21.58 -1.87 6.98
N ASN A 96 20.69 -1.83 7.98
CA ASN A 96 21.06 -2.16 9.37
C ASN A 96 21.36 -3.64 9.57
N LEU A 97 20.62 -4.53 8.91
CA LEU A 97 20.86 -5.98 8.99
C LEU A 97 22.20 -6.39 8.37
N THR A 98 22.69 -5.64 7.38
CA THR A 98 23.93 -5.95 6.67
C THR A 98 25.14 -5.14 7.14
N GLY A 99 25.02 -4.40 8.26
CA GLY A 99 26.17 -3.74 8.90
C GLY A 99 25.91 -2.30 9.36
N GLY A 100 25.01 -1.55 8.71
CA GLY A 100 24.77 -0.14 9.03
C GLY A 100 25.99 0.72 8.70
N ALA A 101 26.18 1.80 9.46
CA ALA A 101 27.33 2.71 9.28
C ALA A 101 28.69 2.06 9.59
N GLU A 102 28.71 0.99 10.37
CA GLU A 102 29.94 0.26 10.76
C GLU A 102 30.38 -0.74 9.70
N GLY A 103 29.46 -1.16 8.81
CA GLY A 103 29.68 -2.28 7.90
C GLY A 103 29.74 -3.63 8.63
N ASP A 104 30.15 -4.66 7.93
CA ASP A 104 30.30 -6.03 8.45
C ASP A 104 31.45 -6.77 7.76
N ALA A 105 32.36 -7.36 8.51
CA ALA A 105 33.50 -8.12 8.00
C ALA A 105 34.30 -7.39 6.89
N GLY A 106 34.46 -6.07 7.00
CA GLY A 106 35.17 -5.23 6.02
C GLY A 106 34.36 -4.89 4.76
N ARG A 107 33.06 -5.16 4.76
CA ARG A 107 32.14 -4.81 3.67
C ARG A 107 31.20 -3.70 4.10
N GLU A 108 30.90 -2.79 3.18
CA GLU A 108 29.85 -1.79 3.39
C GLU A 108 28.47 -2.47 3.46
N ALA A 109 27.55 -1.85 4.26
CA ALA A 109 26.18 -2.30 4.32
C ALA A 109 25.47 -2.13 2.97
N LEU A 110 24.52 -3.00 2.67
CA LEU A 110 23.72 -2.91 1.45
C LEU A 110 22.77 -1.71 1.49
N HIS A 111 22.90 -0.82 0.52
CA HIS A 111 21.94 0.24 0.25
C HIS A 111 21.09 -0.14 -0.97
N VAL A 112 20.08 -0.99 -0.74
CA VAL A 112 19.27 -1.65 -1.77
C VAL A 112 17.80 -1.59 -1.38
N THR A 113 16.94 -1.48 -2.36
CA THR A 113 15.48 -1.69 -2.28
C THR A 113 15.06 -2.72 -3.33
N ASP A 114 13.83 -3.21 -3.26
CA ASP A 114 13.27 -4.06 -4.30
C ASP A 114 12.33 -3.29 -5.24
N VAL A 115 12.02 -3.90 -6.39
CA VAL A 115 11.13 -3.31 -7.39
C VAL A 115 9.74 -2.98 -6.85
N THR A 116 9.22 -3.72 -5.85
CA THR A 116 7.89 -3.48 -5.29
C THR A 116 7.86 -2.21 -4.43
N ASN A 117 8.87 -2.01 -3.59
CA ASN A 117 9.01 -0.79 -2.78
C ASN A 117 9.38 0.41 -3.66
N ALA A 118 10.29 0.24 -4.63
CA ALA A 118 10.67 1.30 -5.57
C ALA A 118 9.46 1.78 -6.38
N SER A 119 8.55 0.89 -6.79
CA SER A 119 7.32 1.25 -7.51
C SER A 119 6.34 2.12 -6.70
N ARG A 120 6.58 2.32 -5.40
CA ARG A 120 5.75 3.18 -4.53
C ARG A 120 6.33 4.57 -4.30
N THR A 121 7.41 4.91 -4.98
CA THR A 121 8.17 6.14 -4.70
C THR A 121 7.78 7.34 -5.56
N LEU A 122 7.17 7.14 -6.71
CA LEU A 122 6.98 8.14 -7.78
C LEU A 122 8.31 8.58 -8.43
N LEU A 123 9.37 7.78 -8.26
CA LEU A 123 10.72 8.06 -8.78
C LEU A 123 11.23 6.97 -9.74
N MET A 124 10.55 5.83 -9.81
CA MET A 124 10.93 4.68 -10.63
C MET A 124 10.12 4.65 -11.94
N ASP A 125 10.80 4.45 -13.06
CA ASP A 125 10.18 4.04 -14.32
C ASP A 125 9.69 2.59 -14.18
N ILE A 126 8.37 2.41 -14.23
CA ILE A 126 7.74 1.11 -13.91
C ILE A 126 7.96 0.04 -15.00
N GLU A 127 8.30 0.42 -16.22
CA GLU A 127 8.61 -0.51 -17.31
C GLU A 127 10.08 -0.91 -17.32
N LYS A 128 10.98 0.05 -17.07
CA LYS A 128 12.44 -0.19 -17.03
C LYS A 128 12.90 -0.76 -15.70
N LEU A 129 12.13 -0.56 -14.62
CA LEU A 129 12.47 -0.91 -13.24
C LEU A 129 13.76 -0.23 -12.75
N GLU A 130 13.97 0.99 -13.18
CA GLU A 130 15.10 1.84 -12.86
C GLU A 130 14.63 3.19 -12.32
N TRP A 131 15.49 3.88 -11.55
CA TRP A 131 15.21 5.25 -11.15
C TRP A 131 15.12 6.15 -12.38
N ASP A 132 14.10 6.98 -12.45
CA ASP A 132 13.87 7.91 -13.53
C ASP A 132 14.62 9.23 -13.24
N GLU A 133 15.71 9.47 -13.98
CA GLU A 133 16.59 10.63 -13.78
C GLU A 133 15.86 11.97 -13.97
N GLU A 134 14.90 12.04 -14.91
CA GLU A 134 14.15 13.28 -15.16
C GLU A 134 13.19 13.58 -14.00
N LEU A 135 12.50 12.57 -13.47
CA LEU A 135 11.63 12.72 -12.31
C LEU A 135 12.42 13.10 -11.05
N CYS A 136 13.56 12.46 -10.85
CA CYS A 136 14.47 12.81 -9.74
C CYS A 136 14.95 14.25 -9.86
N LYS A 137 15.35 14.68 -11.07
CA LYS A 137 15.76 16.06 -11.35
C LYS A 137 14.63 17.07 -11.13
N GLU A 138 13.40 16.77 -11.60
CA GLU A 138 12.23 17.65 -11.43
C GLU A 138 11.86 17.82 -9.94
N MET A 139 12.06 16.77 -9.14
CA MET A 139 11.89 16.85 -7.69
C MET A 139 13.11 17.37 -6.94
N GLY A 140 14.24 17.61 -7.62
CA GLY A 140 15.50 18.04 -7.00
C GLY A 140 16.09 17.00 -6.05
N ILE A 141 15.97 15.70 -6.39
CA ILE A 141 16.48 14.59 -5.60
C ILE A 141 17.76 14.07 -6.25
N PRO A 142 18.94 14.17 -5.60
CA PRO A 142 20.18 13.63 -6.13
C PRO A 142 20.13 12.11 -6.30
N MET A 143 20.53 11.60 -7.47
CA MET A 143 20.58 10.16 -7.76
C MET A 143 21.48 9.39 -6.79
N SER A 144 22.54 10.07 -6.27
CA SER A 144 23.47 9.49 -5.29
C SER A 144 22.85 9.08 -3.95
N MET A 145 21.64 9.62 -3.64
CA MET A 145 20.90 9.25 -2.44
C MET A 145 20.15 7.92 -2.60
N LEU A 146 19.83 7.52 -3.84
CA LEU A 146 18.88 6.45 -4.11
C LEU A 146 19.55 5.09 -3.94
N PRO A 147 18.82 4.08 -3.38
CA PRO A 147 19.33 2.71 -3.28
C PRO A 147 19.37 2.03 -4.66
N GLU A 148 20.20 1.01 -4.80
CA GLU A 148 20.13 0.09 -5.93
C GLU A 148 18.77 -0.62 -5.93
N ILE A 149 18.10 -0.72 -7.08
CA ILE A 149 16.85 -1.50 -7.24
C ILE A 149 17.22 -2.92 -7.65
N ARG A 150 16.67 -3.91 -6.94
CA ARG A 150 16.81 -5.33 -7.25
C ARG A 150 15.46 -6.03 -7.39
N PRO A 151 15.41 -7.22 -8.02
CA PRO A 151 14.25 -8.10 -7.93
C PRO A 151 13.84 -8.38 -6.48
N SER A 152 12.55 -8.63 -6.26
CA SER A 152 12.00 -8.86 -4.92
C SER A 152 12.52 -10.14 -4.26
N LEU A 153 12.79 -11.16 -5.07
CA LEU A 153 13.33 -12.46 -4.65
C LEU A 153 14.72 -12.64 -5.27
N GLY A 154 15.73 -12.84 -4.43
CA GLY A 154 17.12 -12.95 -4.83
C GLY A 154 18.07 -12.93 -3.64
N ASP A 155 19.37 -12.72 -3.88
CA ASP A 155 20.36 -12.67 -2.82
C ASP A 155 20.59 -11.24 -2.30
N PHE A 156 20.22 -11.02 -1.04
CA PHE A 156 20.47 -9.77 -0.31
C PHE A 156 21.53 -9.96 0.79
N ARG A 157 22.45 -10.91 0.62
CA ARG A 157 23.48 -11.31 1.60
C ARG A 157 22.89 -11.98 2.85
N THR A 158 23.71 -12.03 3.89
CA THR A 158 23.35 -12.53 5.22
C THR A 158 23.24 -11.39 6.22
N VAL A 159 22.49 -11.62 7.28
CA VAL A 159 22.49 -10.74 8.45
C VAL A 159 23.90 -10.72 9.05
N ARG A 160 24.38 -9.51 9.39
CA ARG A 160 25.71 -9.28 9.97
C ARG A 160 26.01 -10.17 11.15
N GLU A 161 27.30 -10.44 11.39
CA GLU A 161 27.79 -11.31 12.49
C GLU A 161 27.58 -10.70 13.89
N ARG A 162 26.34 -10.26 14.19
CA ARG A 162 25.99 -9.66 15.47
C ARG A 162 24.52 -9.91 15.80
N GLY A 163 24.27 -10.58 16.92
CA GLY A 163 22.92 -10.83 17.43
C GLY A 163 22.38 -12.22 17.06
N SER A 164 21.12 -12.47 17.43
CA SER A 164 20.45 -13.77 17.32
C SER A 164 20.17 -14.23 15.88
N LEU A 165 20.20 -13.32 14.91
CA LEU A 165 19.98 -13.61 13.48
C LEU A 165 21.29 -13.65 12.68
N SER A 166 22.45 -13.67 13.35
CA SER A 166 23.75 -13.69 12.69
C SER A 166 23.86 -14.81 11.65
N GLY A 167 24.32 -14.46 10.45
CA GLY A 167 24.53 -15.40 9.35
C GLY A 167 23.26 -15.89 8.64
N VAL A 168 22.06 -15.49 9.09
CA VAL A 168 20.81 -15.85 8.41
C VAL A 168 20.76 -15.16 7.02
N PRO A 169 20.54 -15.90 5.92
CA PRO A 169 20.44 -15.32 4.59
C PRO A 169 19.18 -14.50 4.44
N ILE A 170 19.30 -13.36 3.75
CA ILE A 170 18.16 -12.50 3.38
C ILE A 170 17.85 -12.77 1.91
N ARG A 171 16.66 -13.32 1.61
CA ARG A 171 16.31 -13.85 0.29
C ARG A 171 15.15 -13.14 -0.40
N ALA A 172 14.39 -12.33 0.32
CA ALA A 172 13.28 -11.58 -0.24
C ALA A 172 13.08 -10.24 0.45
N ILE A 173 12.65 -9.27 -0.34
CA ILE A 173 12.14 -7.97 0.09
C ILE A 173 10.85 -7.71 -0.70
N LEU A 174 9.78 -7.36 0.00
CA LEU A 174 8.48 -7.07 -0.61
C LEU A 174 7.81 -5.91 0.13
N GLY A 175 7.11 -5.05 -0.59
CA GLY A 175 6.14 -4.15 0.02
C GLY A 175 5.04 -4.93 0.74
N ASP A 176 4.38 -4.33 1.73
CA ASP A 176 3.38 -5.02 2.56
C ASP A 176 2.20 -5.58 1.77
N GLN A 177 1.68 -4.81 0.82
CA GLN A 177 0.56 -5.22 -0.02
C GLN A 177 0.97 -6.35 -0.98
N GLN A 178 2.18 -6.29 -1.51
CA GLN A 178 2.77 -7.29 -2.38
C GLN A 178 3.09 -8.58 -1.60
N ALA A 179 3.62 -8.45 -0.40
CA ALA A 179 3.82 -9.59 0.50
C ALA A 179 2.49 -10.28 0.84
N ALA A 180 1.41 -9.50 1.06
CA ALA A 180 0.09 -10.07 1.28
C ALA A 180 -0.43 -10.81 0.04
N MET A 181 -0.24 -10.29 -1.18
CA MET A 181 -0.57 -11.01 -2.42
C MET A 181 0.19 -12.33 -2.52
N PHE A 182 1.48 -12.31 -2.19
CA PHE A 182 2.33 -13.48 -2.20
C PHE A 182 1.86 -14.53 -1.17
N GLY A 183 1.58 -14.10 0.06
CA GLY A 183 1.07 -14.95 1.13
C GLY A 183 -0.33 -15.52 0.89
N GLN A 184 -1.12 -14.83 0.06
CA GLN A 184 -2.42 -15.28 -0.42
C GLN A 184 -2.32 -16.19 -1.67
N GLY A 185 -1.12 -16.36 -2.25
CA GLY A 185 -0.92 -17.18 -3.46
C GLY A 185 -1.52 -16.55 -4.72
N CYS A 186 -1.57 -15.22 -4.81
CA CYS A 186 -2.07 -14.50 -5.98
C CYS A 186 -1.03 -14.45 -7.12
N PHE A 187 -0.60 -15.61 -7.63
CA PHE A 187 0.48 -15.73 -8.61
C PHE A 187 0.00 -15.68 -10.07
N ARG A 188 -1.30 -15.83 -10.32
CA ARG A 188 -1.85 -15.84 -11.68
C ARG A 188 -2.63 -14.57 -11.96
N ALA A 189 -2.60 -14.14 -13.23
CA ALA A 189 -3.48 -13.06 -13.68
C ALA A 189 -4.95 -13.43 -13.39
N GLY A 190 -5.73 -12.46 -12.88
CA GLY A 190 -7.10 -12.67 -12.39
C GLY A 190 -7.22 -13.00 -10.91
N SER A 191 -6.12 -13.41 -10.24
CA SER A 191 -6.15 -13.55 -8.76
C SER A 191 -6.12 -12.17 -8.12
N ALA A 192 -7.09 -11.91 -7.25
CA ALA A 192 -7.21 -10.66 -6.51
C ALA A 192 -7.14 -10.89 -5.00
N LYS A 193 -6.57 -9.91 -4.27
CA LYS A 193 -6.64 -9.89 -2.82
C LYS A 193 -7.17 -8.56 -2.32
N ASN A 194 -7.94 -8.57 -1.24
CA ASN A 194 -8.37 -7.35 -0.56
C ASN A 194 -8.09 -7.43 0.94
N THR A 195 -7.33 -6.47 1.43
CA THR A 195 -7.05 -6.33 2.87
C THR A 195 -8.09 -5.42 3.50
N TYR A 196 -8.92 -5.97 4.39
CA TYR A 196 -9.99 -5.27 5.10
C TYR A 196 -9.48 -4.76 6.46
N GLY A 197 -8.76 -3.64 6.42
CA GLY A 197 -8.20 -2.95 7.58
C GLY A 197 -8.98 -1.67 7.94
N THR A 198 -8.27 -0.64 8.38
CA THR A 198 -8.82 0.72 8.59
C THR A 198 -9.42 1.26 7.30
N GLY A 199 -8.70 1.13 6.19
CA GLY A 199 -9.18 1.23 4.82
C GLY A 199 -9.14 -0.14 4.15
N LEU A 200 -9.43 -0.18 2.83
CA LEU A 200 -9.36 -1.40 2.03
C LEU A 200 -8.28 -1.21 0.96
N PHE A 201 -7.54 -2.29 0.67
CA PHE A 201 -6.50 -2.30 -0.35
C PHE A 201 -6.71 -3.52 -1.24
N LEU A 202 -7.38 -3.28 -2.37
CA LEU A 202 -7.64 -4.29 -3.39
C LEU A 202 -6.52 -4.27 -4.42
N LEU A 203 -5.91 -5.42 -4.67
CA LEU A 203 -4.91 -5.62 -5.72
C LEU A 203 -5.35 -6.77 -6.63
N LEU A 204 -5.23 -6.55 -7.95
CA LEU A 204 -5.47 -7.54 -8.99
C LEU A 204 -4.17 -7.83 -9.74
N ASN A 205 -3.72 -9.09 -9.76
CA ASN A 205 -2.61 -9.51 -10.60
C ASN A 205 -3.01 -9.40 -12.08
N THR A 206 -2.29 -8.61 -12.85
CA THR A 206 -2.54 -8.35 -14.28
C THR A 206 -1.55 -9.05 -15.22
N GLY A 207 -0.65 -9.88 -14.68
CA GLY A 207 0.37 -10.60 -15.45
C GLY A 207 1.66 -9.80 -15.62
N THR A 208 2.42 -10.13 -16.67
CA THR A 208 3.79 -9.62 -16.89
C THR A 208 3.88 -8.36 -17.76
N THR A 209 2.76 -7.75 -18.09
CA THR A 209 2.70 -6.48 -18.82
C THR A 209 1.96 -5.45 -17.97
N PRO A 210 2.55 -4.26 -17.72
CA PRO A 210 1.88 -3.24 -16.92
C PRO A 210 0.59 -2.78 -17.61
N LYS A 211 -0.46 -2.61 -16.81
CA LYS A 211 -1.74 -2.05 -17.23
C LYS A 211 -1.90 -0.69 -16.57
N PHE A 212 -2.09 0.34 -17.39
CA PHE A 212 -2.29 1.70 -16.90
C PHE A 212 -3.77 2.02 -16.84
N SER A 213 -4.21 2.49 -15.68
CA SER A 213 -5.60 2.76 -15.41
C SER A 213 -6.05 4.09 -16.00
N GLU A 214 -7.26 4.11 -16.56
CA GLU A 214 -8.00 5.33 -16.93
C GLU A 214 -9.10 5.65 -15.90
N ASN A 215 -9.34 4.73 -14.96
CA ASN A 215 -10.36 4.82 -13.91
C ASN A 215 -9.77 5.08 -12.51
N GLY A 216 -8.61 5.74 -12.42
CA GLY A 216 -8.08 6.21 -11.14
C GLY A 216 -7.36 5.15 -10.30
N LEU A 217 -7.06 3.97 -10.82
CA LEU A 217 -6.28 2.95 -10.11
C LEU A 217 -4.77 3.22 -10.24
N LEU A 218 -3.99 2.60 -9.38
CA LEU A 218 -2.54 2.64 -9.44
C LEU A 218 -2.01 1.37 -10.09
N THR A 219 -0.94 1.51 -10.87
CA THR A 219 -0.16 0.38 -11.38
C THR A 219 1.06 0.18 -10.51
N THR A 220 1.34 -1.05 -10.10
CA THR A 220 2.47 -1.37 -9.22
C THR A 220 3.13 -2.66 -9.66
N VAL A 221 4.40 -2.86 -9.30
CA VAL A 221 5.03 -4.18 -9.42
C VAL A 221 4.51 -5.05 -8.28
N CYS A 222 4.03 -6.25 -8.63
CA CYS A 222 3.52 -7.22 -7.66
C CYS A 222 4.67 -8.00 -7.01
N PHE A 223 5.57 -8.53 -7.82
CA PHE A 223 6.83 -9.14 -7.42
C PHE A 223 7.71 -9.40 -8.65
N GLN A 224 8.98 -9.62 -8.42
CA GLN A 224 9.91 -10.10 -9.44
C GLN A 224 10.88 -11.11 -8.82
N ARG A 225 11.08 -12.25 -9.48
CA ARG A 225 12.15 -13.19 -9.16
C ARG A 225 13.38 -12.85 -9.99
N GLU A 226 14.56 -13.03 -9.42
CA GLU A 226 15.82 -12.82 -10.14
C GLU A 226 15.88 -13.66 -11.42
N GLY A 227 16.20 -13.00 -12.55
CA GLY A 227 16.21 -13.63 -13.88
C GLY A 227 14.85 -13.80 -14.56
N GLU A 228 13.75 -13.45 -13.89
CA GLU A 228 12.39 -13.53 -14.46
C GLU A 228 11.80 -12.15 -14.78
N ARG A 229 10.73 -12.13 -15.60
CA ARG A 229 9.97 -10.91 -15.86
C ARG A 229 9.19 -10.49 -14.62
N PRO A 230 9.01 -9.18 -14.38
CA PRO A 230 8.19 -8.69 -13.30
C PRO A 230 6.71 -9.08 -13.51
N VAL A 231 6.01 -9.30 -12.41
CA VAL A 231 4.55 -9.41 -12.39
C VAL A 231 3.99 -8.10 -11.89
N TYR A 232 2.95 -7.60 -12.57
CA TYR A 232 2.29 -6.33 -12.25
C TYR A 232 0.93 -6.53 -11.62
N ALA A 233 0.46 -5.51 -10.93
CA ALA A 233 -0.88 -5.46 -10.37
C ALA A 233 -1.50 -4.07 -10.55
N LEU A 234 -2.82 -4.02 -10.67
CA LEU A 234 -3.60 -2.82 -10.42
C LEU A 234 -3.95 -2.76 -8.92
N GLU A 235 -3.87 -1.58 -8.34
CA GLU A 235 -4.24 -1.31 -6.97
C GLU A 235 -5.32 -0.24 -6.88
N GLY A 236 -6.37 -0.54 -6.11
CA GLY A 236 -7.38 0.43 -5.72
C GLY A 236 -7.52 0.48 -4.21
N SER A 237 -7.45 1.68 -3.66
CA SER A 237 -7.53 1.92 -2.23
C SER A 237 -8.86 2.58 -1.87
N VAL A 238 -9.50 2.09 -0.82
CA VAL A 238 -10.69 2.69 -0.20
C VAL A 238 -10.31 3.23 1.16
N SER A 239 -10.55 4.51 1.39
CA SER A 239 -10.12 5.19 2.62
C SER A 239 -10.87 4.73 3.87
N MET A 240 -12.11 4.32 3.73
CA MET A 240 -13.04 4.04 4.83
C MET A 240 -13.55 2.59 4.78
N GLY A 241 -12.84 1.71 5.47
CA GLY A 241 -13.24 0.32 5.74
C GLY A 241 -13.61 0.14 7.20
N GLY A 242 -12.76 -0.51 7.99
CA GLY A 242 -12.95 -0.71 9.43
C GLY A 242 -13.06 0.58 10.23
N SER A 243 -12.52 1.68 9.73
CA SER A 243 -12.72 3.03 10.32
C SER A 243 -14.19 3.46 10.33
N LEU A 244 -15.01 3.02 9.36
CA LEU A 244 -16.45 3.27 9.38
C LEU A 244 -17.16 2.54 10.53
N VAL A 245 -16.74 1.30 10.81
CA VAL A 245 -17.24 0.54 11.96
C VAL A 245 -16.80 1.18 13.27
N GLN A 246 -15.56 1.67 13.34
CA GLN A 246 -15.04 2.41 14.51
C GLN A 246 -15.84 3.71 14.71
N TRP A 247 -16.16 4.44 13.65
CA TRP A 247 -16.98 5.64 13.73
C TRP A 247 -18.40 5.34 14.28
N LEU A 248 -19.01 4.24 13.86
CA LEU A 248 -20.30 3.78 14.40
C LEU A 248 -20.22 3.48 15.90
N ARG A 249 -19.09 2.93 16.36
CA ARG A 249 -18.82 2.62 17.76
C ARG A 249 -18.50 3.88 18.58
N ASP A 250 -17.53 4.67 18.14
CA ASP A 250 -16.90 5.72 18.96
C ASP A 250 -17.66 7.06 18.89
N ASN A 251 -18.17 7.41 17.72
CA ASN A 251 -18.86 8.68 17.50
C ASN A 251 -20.38 8.56 17.67
N LEU A 252 -20.99 7.54 17.08
CA LEU A 252 -22.43 7.35 17.20
C LEU A 252 -22.85 6.47 18.38
N GLN A 253 -21.93 5.72 18.98
CA GLN A 253 -22.16 4.82 20.13
C GLN A 253 -23.31 3.81 19.92
N ILE A 254 -23.49 3.37 18.67
CA ILE A 254 -24.54 2.43 18.27
C ILE A 254 -24.19 1.00 18.65
N ILE A 255 -22.90 0.67 18.68
CA ILE A 255 -22.37 -0.65 19.04
C ILE A 255 -21.31 -0.51 20.14
N PRO A 256 -21.24 -1.46 21.10
CA PRO A 256 -20.28 -1.41 22.20
C PRO A 256 -18.84 -1.75 21.78
N ASN A 257 -18.68 -2.56 20.74
CA ASN A 257 -17.40 -2.94 20.15
C ASN A 257 -17.60 -3.32 18.68
N SER A 258 -16.51 -3.35 17.91
CA SER A 258 -16.58 -3.60 16.45
C SER A 258 -17.11 -4.99 16.09
N ALA A 259 -16.89 -6.02 16.92
CA ALA A 259 -17.37 -7.36 16.68
C ALA A 259 -18.91 -7.46 16.79
N SER A 260 -19.54 -6.60 17.58
CA SER A 260 -20.99 -6.60 17.78
C SER A 260 -21.80 -6.15 16.56
N ILE A 261 -21.16 -5.53 15.57
CA ILE A 261 -21.88 -5.00 14.39
C ILE A 261 -22.57 -6.08 13.59
N GLU A 262 -21.95 -7.26 13.45
CA GLU A 262 -22.54 -8.36 12.71
C GLU A 262 -23.85 -8.84 13.35
N ASN A 263 -23.83 -9.10 14.66
CA ASN A 263 -25.01 -9.54 15.38
C ASN A 263 -26.15 -8.53 15.26
N LEU A 264 -25.84 -7.24 15.38
CA LEU A 264 -26.83 -6.17 15.25
C LEU A 264 -27.40 -6.10 13.82
N ALA A 265 -26.56 -6.23 12.80
CA ALA A 265 -26.96 -6.20 11.40
C ALA A 265 -27.79 -7.44 10.98
N ARG A 266 -27.55 -8.60 11.60
CA ARG A 266 -28.32 -9.83 11.37
C ARG A 266 -29.74 -9.80 11.93
N GLU A 267 -30.07 -8.84 12.81
CA GLU A 267 -31.41 -8.68 13.35
C GLU A 267 -32.40 -8.04 12.35
N VAL A 268 -31.95 -7.64 11.17
CA VAL A 268 -32.77 -7.12 10.08
C VAL A 268 -32.47 -7.89 8.79
N LYS A 269 -33.50 -7.98 7.92
CA LYS A 269 -33.40 -8.72 6.66
C LYS A 269 -32.50 -7.99 5.64
N ASP A 270 -32.58 -6.66 5.61
CA ASP A 270 -31.89 -5.79 4.67
C ASP A 270 -31.55 -4.44 5.35
N ASN A 271 -31.02 -3.49 4.59
CA ASN A 271 -30.65 -2.18 5.09
C ASN A 271 -31.84 -1.19 5.26
N GLY A 272 -33.08 -1.64 5.00
CA GLY A 272 -34.28 -0.81 5.12
C GLY A 272 -34.30 0.40 4.17
N GLY A 273 -33.59 0.32 3.05
CA GLY A 273 -33.43 1.43 2.09
C GLY A 273 -32.38 2.48 2.52
N VAL A 274 -31.63 2.24 3.60
CA VAL A 274 -30.56 3.14 4.07
C VAL A 274 -29.24 2.81 3.39
N TYR A 275 -28.60 3.80 2.81
CA TYR A 275 -27.27 3.69 2.20
C TYR A 275 -26.32 4.72 2.80
N ILE A 276 -25.04 4.35 2.89
CA ILE A 276 -23.97 5.19 3.45
C ILE A 276 -22.84 5.30 2.44
N VAL A 277 -22.48 6.55 2.12
CA VAL A 277 -21.23 6.87 1.39
C VAL A 277 -20.25 7.44 2.41
N PRO A 278 -19.20 6.70 2.79
CA PRO A 278 -18.35 7.07 3.93
C PRO A 278 -17.16 7.95 3.51
N ALA A 279 -17.41 9.02 2.78
CA ALA A 279 -16.38 9.94 2.29
C ALA A 279 -15.90 10.93 3.38
N PHE A 280 -15.58 10.45 4.59
CA PHE A 280 -15.22 11.32 5.72
C PHE A 280 -13.96 12.16 5.49
N SER A 281 -13.01 11.63 4.70
CA SER A 281 -11.79 12.31 4.28
C SER A 281 -11.66 12.37 2.76
N GLY A 282 -12.79 12.45 2.06
CA GLY A 282 -12.86 12.32 0.61
C GLY A 282 -13.06 10.88 0.15
N LEU A 283 -13.16 10.69 -1.16
CA LEU A 283 -13.17 9.40 -1.83
C LEU A 283 -11.81 9.17 -2.50
N PHE A 284 -11.27 7.95 -2.40
CA PHE A 284 -10.08 7.50 -3.10
C PHE A 284 -10.46 6.84 -4.44
N ALA A 285 -9.73 5.83 -4.86
CA ALA A 285 -10.03 5.12 -6.09
C ALA A 285 -11.49 4.60 -6.11
N PRO A 286 -12.16 4.66 -7.27
CA PRO A 286 -11.69 5.23 -8.53
C PRO A 286 -11.90 6.75 -8.66
N TYR A 287 -12.50 7.40 -7.70
CA TYR A 287 -13.09 8.74 -7.81
C TYR A 287 -12.12 9.91 -7.57
N TRP A 288 -11.17 9.77 -6.66
CA TRP A 288 -10.19 10.79 -6.23
C TRP A 288 -10.79 12.16 -5.90
N ARG A 289 -11.93 12.15 -5.18
CA ARG A 289 -12.68 13.35 -4.78
C ARG A 289 -12.34 13.75 -3.34
N ALA A 290 -11.31 14.57 -3.15
CA ALA A 290 -10.87 15.05 -1.83
C ALA A 290 -11.93 15.97 -1.15
N ASP A 291 -12.79 16.59 -1.95
CA ASP A 291 -13.88 17.47 -1.51
C ASP A 291 -15.17 16.73 -1.10
N ALA A 292 -15.30 15.44 -1.44
CA ALA A 292 -16.46 14.64 -1.04
C ALA A 292 -16.54 14.50 0.49
N ARG A 293 -17.76 14.42 1.00
CA ARG A 293 -18.05 14.19 2.43
C ARG A 293 -19.05 13.05 2.58
N GLY A 294 -19.06 12.45 3.78
CA GLY A 294 -19.96 11.35 4.10
C GLY A 294 -21.42 11.72 3.98
N VAL A 295 -22.21 10.77 3.46
CA VAL A 295 -23.65 10.95 3.26
C VAL A 295 -24.38 9.70 3.76
N ILE A 296 -25.51 9.89 4.44
CA ILE A 296 -26.49 8.84 4.75
C ILE A 296 -27.81 9.23 4.07
N VAL A 297 -28.33 8.35 3.25
CA VAL A 297 -29.58 8.55 2.50
C VAL A 297 -30.61 7.47 2.81
N GLY A 298 -31.87 7.70 2.49
CA GLY A 298 -32.96 6.71 2.63
C GLY A 298 -33.50 6.58 4.06
N LEU A 299 -33.17 7.49 4.97
CA LEU A 299 -33.71 7.49 6.33
C LEU A 299 -35.21 7.73 6.35
N THR A 300 -35.97 6.81 6.98
CA THR A 300 -37.38 6.92 7.25
C THR A 300 -37.65 6.62 8.73
N ARG A 301 -38.90 6.77 9.20
CA ARG A 301 -39.26 6.37 10.58
C ARG A 301 -39.12 4.86 10.85
N PHE A 302 -39.01 4.05 9.81
CA PHE A 302 -38.78 2.61 9.90
C PHE A 302 -37.32 2.30 10.21
N ALA A 303 -36.39 3.11 9.69
CA ALA A 303 -34.95 2.92 9.85
C ALA A 303 -34.56 3.07 11.33
N ASN A 304 -33.74 2.15 11.82
CA ASN A 304 -33.23 2.14 13.18
C ASN A 304 -31.75 1.72 13.18
N ARG A 305 -31.12 1.64 14.39
CA ARG A 305 -29.70 1.30 14.54
C ARG A 305 -29.26 0.02 13.86
N LYS A 306 -30.16 -0.98 13.70
CA LYS A 306 -29.87 -2.25 13.05
C LYS A 306 -29.69 -2.08 11.54
N HIS A 307 -30.56 -1.27 10.93
CA HIS A 307 -30.45 -0.90 9.51
C HIS A 307 -29.19 -0.10 9.23
N LEU A 308 -28.80 0.83 10.15
CA LEU A 308 -27.53 1.57 10.04
C LEU A 308 -26.32 0.63 10.12
N ALA A 309 -26.34 -0.35 11.05
CA ALA A 309 -25.27 -1.35 11.15
C ALA A 309 -25.16 -2.18 9.86
N ARG A 310 -26.30 -2.58 9.30
CA ARG A 310 -26.35 -3.32 8.04
C ARG A 310 -25.83 -2.48 6.87
N ALA A 311 -26.25 -1.22 6.74
CA ALA A 311 -25.79 -0.30 5.72
C ALA A 311 -24.29 -0.01 5.79
N VAL A 312 -23.68 0.02 6.99
CA VAL A 312 -22.23 0.15 7.18
C VAL A 312 -21.48 -1.04 6.57
N LEU A 313 -21.92 -2.26 6.82
CA LEU A 313 -21.31 -3.45 6.24
C LEU A 313 -21.47 -3.49 4.71
N GLU A 314 -22.67 -3.24 4.23
CA GLU A 314 -22.96 -3.21 2.79
C GLU A 314 -22.19 -2.11 2.06
N SER A 315 -22.03 -0.93 2.66
CA SER A 315 -21.21 0.17 2.12
C SER A 315 -19.74 -0.26 1.87
N THR A 316 -19.18 -1.08 2.75
CA THR A 316 -17.84 -1.63 2.56
C THR A 316 -17.76 -2.50 1.32
N ALA A 317 -18.77 -3.34 1.09
CA ALA A 317 -18.81 -4.22 -0.07
C ALA A 317 -19.10 -3.46 -1.38
N TYR A 318 -19.94 -2.43 -1.36
CA TYR A 318 -20.19 -1.56 -2.52
C TYR A 318 -18.91 -0.86 -2.98
N GLN A 319 -18.14 -0.27 -2.05
CA GLN A 319 -16.87 0.39 -2.38
C GLN A 319 -15.86 -0.61 -2.98
N THR A 320 -15.83 -1.86 -2.48
CA THR A 320 -15.00 -2.92 -3.06
C THR A 320 -15.45 -3.25 -4.47
N ARG A 321 -16.76 -3.29 -4.74
CA ARG A 321 -17.31 -3.54 -6.07
C ARG A 321 -16.93 -2.44 -7.07
N ASP A 322 -17.05 -1.16 -6.68
CA ASP A 322 -16.67 -0.03 -7.52
C ASP A 322 -15.20 -0.13 -7.98
N VAL A 323 -14.30 -0.48 -7.05
CA VAL A 323 -12.87 -0.68 -7.35
C VAL A 323 -12.65 -1.91 -8.23
N ALA A 324 -13.35 -3.01 -7.97
CA ALA A 324 -13.24 -4.24 -8.76
C ALA A 324 -13.70 -4.02 -10.21
N ASP A 325 -14.81 -3.34 -10.41
CA ASP A 325 -15.33 -3.01 -11.75
C ASP A 325 -14.35 -2.11 -12.52
N ALA A 326 -13.74 -1.13 -11.87
CA ALA A 326 -12.68 -0.31 -12.46
C ALA A 326 -11.45 -1.15 -12.85
N MET A 327 -11.05 -2.13 -12.03
CA MET A 327 -9.92 -3.02 -12.33
C MET A 327 -10.17 -3.87 -13.58
N VAL A 328 -11.36 -4.46 -13.70
CA VAL A 328 -11.75 -5.25 -14.87
C VAL A 328 -11.81 -4.37 -16.12
N ALA A 329 -12.42 -3.18 -16.01
CA ALA A 329 -12.52 -2.23 -17.13
C ALA A 329 -11.15 -1.80 -17.67
N ASP A 330 -10.18 -1.51 -16.78
CA ASP A 330 -8.85 -1.02 -17.16
C ASP A 330 -7.93 -2.13 -17.66
N SER A 331 -7.99 -3.31 -17.04
CA SER A 331 -7.05 -4.40 -17.35
C SER A 331 -7.55 -5.34 -18.45
N GLY A 332 -8.87 -5.46 -18.62
CA GLY A 332 -9.49 -6.54 -19.38
C GLY A 332 -9.30 -7.92 -18.75
N VAL A 333 -8.90 -7.98 -17.48
CA VAL A 333 -8.66 -9.22 -16.72
C VAL A 333 -9.80 -9.41 -15.73
N GLU A 334 -10.57 -10.49 -15.93
CA GLU A 334 -11.66 -10.86 -15.00
C GLU A 334 -11.11 -11.28 -13.64
N ILE A 335 -11.79 -10.85 -12.57
CA ILE A 335 -11.51 -11.34 -11.22
C ILE A 335 -12.14 -12.73 -11.10
N THR A 336 -11.31 -13.75 -10.92
CA THR A 336 -11.77 -15.15 -10.82
C THR A 336 -12.04 -15.59 -9.39
N GLU A 337 -11.35 -14.96 -8.43
CA GLU A 337 -11.47 -15.21 -6.99
C GLU A 337 -11.05 -13.97 -6.22
N LEU A 338 -11.65 -13.74 -5.05
CA LEU A 338 -11.21 -12.71 -4.14
C LEU A 338 -10.64 -13.33 -2.86
N ARG A 339 -9.37 -13.15 -2.61
CA ARG A 339 -8.72 -13.56 -1.36
C ARG A 339 -8.71 -12.41 -0.38
N VAL A 340 -9.08 -12.65 0.87
CA VAL A 340 -9.32 -11.60 1.85
C VAL A 340 -8.51 -11.81 3.12
N ASP A 341 -8.04 -10.71 3.71
CA ASP A 341 -7.41 -10.67 5.02
C ASP A 341 -7.76 -9.39 5.78
N GLY A 342 -7.25 -9.27 6.99
CA GLY A 342 -7.55 -8.15 7.87
C GLY A 342 -8.71 -8.39 8.82
N GLY A 343 -8.84 -7.53 9.82
CA GLY A 343 -9.74 -7.76 10.96
C GLY A 343 -11.23 -7.83 10.64
N MET A 344 -11.70 -7.13 9.60
CA MET A 344 -13.11 -7.15 9.21
C MET A 344 -13.54 -8.46 8.54
N THR A 345 -12.61 -9.28 8.07
CA THR A 345 -12.93 -10.54 7.40
C THR A 345 -13.51 -11.61 8.34
N MET A 346 -13.43 -11.36 9.65
CA MET A 346 -14.10 -12.21 10.65
C MET A 346 -15.62 -12.05 10.64
N ASN A 347 -16.15 -11.03 9.94
CA ASN A 347 -17.59 -10.81 9.80
C ASN A 347 -18.13 -11.63 8.62
N GLU A 348 -18.83 -12.71 8.92
CA GLU A 348 -19.37 -13.64 7.92
C GLU A 348 -20.48 -12.99 7.07
N LEU A 349 -21.27 -12.09 7.67
CA LEU A 349 -22.31 -11.37 6.94
C LEU A 349 -21.72 -10.49 5.86
N LEU A 350 -20.63 -9.77 6.18
CA LEU A 350 -19.90 -8.95 5.21
C LEU A 350 -19.28 -9.82 4.11
N MET A 351 -18.62 -10.92 4.48
CA MET A 351 -17.95 -11.78 3.50
C MET A 351 -18.93 -12.43 2.54
N GLN A 352 -20.08 -12.90 3.03
CA GLN A 352 -21.13 -13.43 2.16
C GLN A 352 -21.69 -12.35 1.24
N PHE A 353 -22.01 -11.16 1.76
CA PHE A 353 -22.51 -10.07 0.94
C PHE A 353 -21.47 -9.61 -0.10
N GLN A 354 -20.18 -9.67 0.25
CA GLN A 354 -19.09 -9.36 -0.70
C GLN A 354 -19.04 -10.40 -1.83
N ALA A 355 -19.18 -11.68 -1.53
CA ALA A 355 -19.25 -12.74 -2.54
C ALA A 355 -20.45 -12.54 -3.47
N ASP A 356 -21.62 -12.28 -2.88
CA ASP A 356 -22.87 -12.09 -3.62
C ASP A 356 -22.79 -10.90 -4.59
N ILE A 357 -22.23 -9.76 -4.14
CA ILE A 357 -22.20 -8.55 -4.95
C ILE A 357 -21.12 -8.58 -6.05
N LEU A 358 -20.00 -9.28 -5.82
CA LEU A 358 -18.96 -9.48 -6.84
C LEU A 358 -19.29 -10.63 -7.79
N GLY A 359 -20.05 -11.62 -7.34
CA GLY A 359 -20.34 -12.83 -8.09
C GLY A 359 -19.15 -13.78 -8.18
N VAL A 360 -18.21 -13.72 -7.22
CA VAL A 360 -17.01 -14.57 -7.17
C VAL A 360 -16.85 -15.19 -5.77
N GLU A 361 -16.08 -16.29 -5.71
CA GLU A 361 -15.74 -16.90 -4.42
C GLU A 361 -14.83 -15.98 -3.60
N VAL A 362 -15.14 -15.86 -2.30
CA VAL A 362 -14.34 -15.11 -1.33
C VAL A 362 -13.60 -16.11 -0.42
N HIS A 363 -12.28 -16.10 -0.50
CA HIS A 363 -11.41 -17.00 0.24
C HIS A 363 -10.72 -16.30 1.41
N ARG A 364 -11.03 -16.74 2.63
CA ARG A 364 -10.33 -16.27 3.84
C ARG A 364 -9.36 -17.35 4.33
N PRO A 365 -8.04 -17.04 4.42
CA PRO A 365 -7.06 -17.99 4.91
C PRO A 365 -7.23 -18.26 6.41
N LYS A 366 -6.79 -19.44 6.88
CA LYS A 366 -6.77 -19.76 8.31
C LYS A 366 -5.83 -18.83 9.09
N ASN A 367 -4.68 -18.47 8.49
CA ASN A 367 -3.76 -17.50 9.05
C ASN A 367 -4.00 -16.14 8.36
N ILE A 368 -4.51 -15.18 9.11
CA ILE A 368 -4.82 -13.83 8.62
C ILE A 368 -3.61 -12.90 8.55
N GLU A 369 -2.45 -13.31 9.06
CA GLU A 369 -1.19 -12.53 8.99
C GLU A 369 -0.47 -12.83 7.64
N THR A 370 -1.17 -12.62 6.55
CA THR A 370 -0.75 -12.98 5.19
C THR A 370 0.48 -12.19 4.73
N THR A 371 0.67 -10.96 5.19
CA THR A 371 1.85 -10.14 4.90
C THR A 371 3.13 -10.79 5.43
N ALA A 372 3.15 -11.18 6.70
CA ALA A 372 4.31 -11.83 7.30
C ALA A 372 4.57 -13.22 6.69
N THR A 373 3.48 -13.99 6.47
CA THR A 373 3.54 -15.31 5.84
C THR A 373 4.06 -15.20 4.41
N GLY A 374 3.64 -14.17 3.66
CA GLY A 374 4.08 -13.94 2.29
C GLY A 374 5.57 -13.61 2.19
N ALA A 375 6.07 -12.76 3.06
CA ALA A 375 7.51 -12.47 3.13
C ALA A 375 8.32 -13.74 3.47
N ALA A 376 7.82 -14.58 4.39
CA ALA A 376 8.46 -15.85 4.74
C ALA A 376 8.43 -16.86 3.58
N PHE A 377 7.31 -16.98 2.88
CA PHE A 377 7.19 -17.86 1.70
C PHE A 377 8.11 -17.39 0.57
N ALA A 378 8.16 -16.09 0.29
CA ALA A 378 9.05 -15.53 -0.72
C ALA A 378 10.52 -15.85 -0.41
N ALA A 379 10.92 -15.70 0.85
CA ALA A 379 12.28 -16.02 1.29
C ALA A 379 12.62 -17.52 1.24
N GLY A 380 11.60 -18.39 1.35
CA GLY A 380 11.75 -19.85 1.33
C GLY A 380 11.74 -20.49 -0.05
N LEU A 381 11.29 -19.79 -1.09
CA LEU A 381 11.06 -20.39 -2.43
C LEU A 381 12.32 -21.00 -3.08
N ASP A 382 13.51 -20.50 -2.79
CA ASP A 382 14.75 -20.97 -3.37
C ASP A 382 15.43 -22.09 -2.56
N HIS A 383 14.78 -22.56 -1.49
CA HIS A 383 15.30 -23.63 -0.62
C HIS A 383 14.42 -24.90 -0.60
N GLY A 384 13.44 -25.02 -1.49
CA GLY A 384 12.60 -26.21 -1.69
C GLY A 384 11.30 -26.17 -0.90
#